data_2b613296e286cd3a3342f0a97da05e60
#
_entry.id   2b613296e286cd3a3342f0a97da05e60
#
_cell.length_a   1.000
_cell.length_b   1.000
_cell.length_c   1.000
_cell.angle_alpha   90.00
_cell.angle_beta   90.00
_cell.angle_gamma   90.00
#
_symmetry.space_group_name_H-M   'P 1'
#
loop_
_entity.id
_entity.type
_entity.pdbx_description
1 polymer ?
#
loop_
_entity_poly.entity_id
_entity_poly.type
_entity_poly.pdbx_seq_one_letter_code
_entity_poly.pdbx_strand_id
1 'polypeptide(L)'
;MAQNRDLPAVLSAVHPRFQVPHRAELAVGAIVASIVAVADVRSAIGFSSFAVLAYYAVANAAAWTLEPDDRRWPRWMAGLGLVGCLVLATTLPVASVGAGSAVLVVGVLVYAARTHRSRSR
;
A
#
# COMPACT_ATOMS: atom_id res chain seq x y z
N MET A 1 12.72 -1.78 6.00
CA MET A 1 12.60 -2.13 4.56
C MET A 1 13.96 -2.06 3.85
N ALA A 2 14.69 -0.93 3.78
CA ALA A 2 16.00 -0.90 3.12
C ALA A 2 17.04 -1.84 3.76
N GLN A 3 17.03 -2.02 5.07
CA GLN A 3 17.90 -2.96 5.79
C GLN A 3 17.57 -4.43 5.52
N ASN A 4 16.32 -4.75 5.18
CA ASN A 4 15.87 -6.11 4.86
C ASN A 4 16.06 -6.47 3.38
N ARG A 5 16.79 -5.65 2.60
CA ARG A 5 17.06 -5.82 1.17
C ARG A 5 15.82 -5.75 0.25
N ASP A 6 14.70 -5.22 0.75
CA ASP A 6 13.49 -5.01 -0.06
C ASP A 6 13.64 -3.81 -1.00
N LEU A 7 14.57 -2.91 -0.71
CA LEU A 7 14.91 -1.72 -1.49
C LEU A 7 16.39 -1.71 -1.87
N PRO A 8 16.78 -0.96 -2.93
CA PRO A 8 18.17 -0.81 -3.32
C PRO A 8 19.06 -0.33 -2.16
N ALA A 9 20.24 -0.93 -2.02
CA ALA A 9 21.18 -0.65 -0.92
C ALA A 9 21.59 0.83 -0.82
N VAL A 10 21.50 1.59 -1.92
CA VAL A 10 21.79 3.02 -1.96
C VAL A 10 20.86 3.83 -1.03
N LEU A 11 19.64 3.36 -0.80
CA LEU A 11 18.65 4.02 0.07
C LEU A 11 18.82 3.68 1.56
N SER A 12 19.69 2.70 1.88
CA SER A 12 19.99 2.32 3.27
C SER A 12 21.06 3.19 3.92
N ALA A 13 21.68 4.12 3.16
CA ALA A 13 22.74 4.99 3.68
C ALA A 13 22.18 5.95 4.74
N VAL A 14 22.65 5.77 5.97
CA VAL A 14 22.30 6.62 7.13
C VAL A 14 23.32 7.73 7.27
N HIS A 15 22.86 8.96 7.54
CA HIS A 15 23.76 10.10 7.75
C HIS A 15 24.51 9.93 9.08
N PRO A 16 25.87 10.06 9.10
CA PRO A 16 26.69 9.74 10.29
C PRO A 16 26.32 10.57 11.53
N ARG A 17 25.88 11.82 11.35
CA ARG A 17 25.61 12.77 12.43
C ARG A 17 24.16 12.76 12.91
N PHE A 18 23.19 12.56 11.98
CA PHE A 18 21.75 12.66 12.30
C PHE A 18 21.04 11.30 12.37
N GLN A 19 21.75 10.22 12.03
CA GLN A 19 21.24 8.83 12.03
C GLN A 19 19.92 8.64 11.27
N VAL A 20 19.67 9.50 10.26
CA VAL A 20 18.48 9.43 9.39
C VAL A 20 18.86 8.96 7.98
N PRO A 21 18.01 8.22 7.28
CA PRO A 21 18.24 7.77 5.90
C PRO A 21 17.99 8.91 4.91
N HIS A 22 18.85 9.96 4.95
CA HIS A 22 18.69 11.21 4.17
C HIS A 22 18.47 10.97 2.67
N ARG A 23 19.06 9.94 2.11
CA ARG A 23 18.88 9.60 0.68
C ARG A 23 17.47 9.08 0.41
N ALA A 24 16.92 8.30 1.33
CA ALA A 24 15.54 7.83 1.22
C ALA A 24 14.55 9.00 1.41
N GLU A 25 14.82 9.90 2.35
CA GLU A 25 13.99 11.10 2.56
C GLU A 25 14.00 12.03 1.35
N LEU A 26 15.18 12.30 0.77
CA LEU A 26 15.29 13.10 -0.45
C LEU A 26 14.59 12.45 -1.63
N ALA A 27 14.71 11.14 -1.79
CA ALA A 27 14.04 10.41 -2.85
C ALA A 27 12.52 10.46 -2.69
N VAL A 28 12.00 10.22 -1.48
CA VAL A 28 10.56 10.33 -1.18
C VAL A 28 10.09 11.77 -1.36
N GLY A 29 10.83 12.75 -0.85
CA GLY A 29 10.50 14.17 -1.00
C GLY A 29 10.43 14.59 -2.47
N ALA A 30 11.39 14.18 -3.31
CA ALA A 30 11.40 14.47 -4.73
C ALA A 30 10.21 13.80 -5.46
N ILE A 31 9.89 12.55 -5.13
CA ILE A 31 8.74 11.84 -5.69
C ILE A 31 7.44 12.55 -5.31
N VAL A 32 7.26 12.89 -4.03
CA VAL A 32 6.06 13.59 -3.54
C VAL A 32 5.93 14.97 -4.19
N ALA A 33 7.02 15.75 -4.25
CA ALA A 33 7.02 17.05 -4.90
C ALA A 33 6.65 16.95 -6.39
N SER A 34 7.17 15.95 -7.09
CA SER A 34 6.84 15.72 -8.50
C SER A 34 5.36 15.35 -8.68
N ILE A 35 4.82 14.50 -7.81
CA ILE A 35 3.40 14.14 -7.85
C ILE A 35 2.52 15.36 -7.57
N VAL A 36 2.83 16.14 -6.54
CA VAL A 36 2.05 17.34 -6.17
C VAL A 36 2.09 18.41 -7.27
N ALA A 37 3.20 18.53 -7.98
CA ALA A 37 3.33 19.49 -9.07
C ALA A 37 2.45 19.17 -10.30
N VAL A 38 2.11 17.89 -10.50
CA VAL A 38 1.37 17.40 -11.70
C VAL A 38 -0.06 16.96 -11.35
N ALA A 39 -0.28 16.53 -10.10
CA ALA A 39 -1.56 15.99 -9.66
C ALA A 39 -2.48 17.11 -9.13
N ASP A 40 -3.72 17.09 -9.58
CA ASP A 40 -4.81 17.85 -8.97
C ASP A 40 -5.10 17.31 -7.55
N VAL A 41 -5.38 18.24 -6.62
CA VAL A 41 -5.68 17.93 -5.20
C VAL A 41 -6.82 16.90 -5.07
N ARG A 42 -7.82 17.00 -5.92
CA ARG A 42 -8.97 16.08 -5.92
C ARG A 42 -8.52 14.65 -6.27
N SER A 43 -7.65 14.52 -7.24
CA SER A 43 -7.09 13.21 -7.64
C SER A 43 -6.18 12.64 -6.56
N ALA A 44 -5.39 13.47 -5.88
CA ALA A 44 -4.53 13.06 -4.78
C ALA A 44 -5.36 12.54 -3.59
N ILE A 45 -6.44 13.25 -3.22
CA ILE A 45 -7.37 12.79 -2.16
C ILE A 45 -8.04 11.49 -2.57
N GLY A 46 -8.53 11.37 -3.81
CA GLY A 46 -9.16 10.17 -4.32
C GLY A 46 -8.21 8.96 -4.30
N PHE A 47 -6.96 9.12 -4.73
CA PHE A 47 -5.94 8.08 -4.70
C PHE A 47 -5.61 7.64 -3.26
N SER A 48 -5.43 8.60 -2.35
CA SER A 48 -5.18 8.30 -0.93
C SER A 48 -6.37 7.56 -0.30
N SER A 49 -7.59 7.98 -0.58
CA SER A 49 -8.80 7.31 -0.10
C SER A 49 -8.91 5.88 -0.63
N PHE A 50 -8.58 5.67 -1.91
CA PHE A 50 -8.53 4.32 -2.49
C PHE A 50 -7.51 3.44 -1.76
N ALA A 51 -6.32 3.93 -1.49
CA ALA A 51 -5.27 3.18 -0.79
C ALA A 51 -5.73 2.75 0.62
N VAL A 52 -6.39 3.64 1.35
CA VAL A 52 -6.96 3.35 2.69
C VAL A 52 -8.08 2.31 2.59
N LEU A 53 -8.99 2.44 1.62
CA LEU A 53 -10.07 1.48 1.42
C LEU A 53 -9.53 0.09 1.03
N ALA A 54 -8.51 0.03 0.17
CA ALA A 54 -7.85 -1.22 -0.20
C ALA A 54 -7.19 -1.88 1.02
N TYR A 55 -6.51 -1.10 1.87
CA TYR A 55 -5.95 -1.59 3.12
C TYR A 55 -7.02 -2.18 4.04
N TYR A 56 -8.12 -1.47 4.25
CA TYR A 56 -9.21 -1.97 5.08
C TYR A 56 -9.93 -3.18 4.46
N ALA A 57 -10.07 -3.23 3.14
CA ALA A 57 -10.61 -4.40 2.46
C ALA A 57 -9.76 -5.65 2.71
N VAL A 58 -8.43 -5.54 2.60
CA VAL A 58 -7.51 -6.64 2.91
C VAL A 58 -7.57 -7.02 4.39
N ALA A 59 -7.62 -6.04 5.30
CA ALA A 59 -7.72 -6.29 6.74
C ALA A 59 -9.04 -7.03 7.09
N ASN A 60 -10.16 -6.61 6.51
CA ASN A 60 -11.45 -7.27 6.71
C ASN A 60 -11.47 -8.68 6.08
N ALA A 61 -10.87 -8.86 4.90
CA ALA A 61 -10.73 -10.18 4.29
C ALA A 61 -9.87 -11.12 5.15
N ALA A 62 -8.76 -10.63 5.70
CA ALA A 62 -7.92 -11.38 6.64
C ALA A 62 -8.69 -11.73 7.94
N ALA A 63 -9.46 -10.79 8.48
CA ALA A 63 -10.30 -11.03 9.66
C ALA A 63 -11.38 -12.11 9.40
N TRP A 64 -11.87 -12.20 8.16
CA TRP A 64 -12.81 -13.25 7.76
C TRP A 64 -12.21 -14.66 7.85
N THR A 65 -10.91 -14.82 7.56
CA THR A 65 -10.21 -16.11 7.57
C THR A 65 -9.71 -16.53 8.95
N LEU A 66 -9.85 -15.69 9.98
CA LEU A 66 -9.42 -16.00 11.34
C LEU A 66 -10.18 -17.20 11.93
N GLU A 67 -9.47 -18.02 12.70
CA GLU A 67 -10.08 -19.14 13.43
C GLU A 67 -11.01 -18.66 14.57
N PRO A 68 -12.00 -19.48 14.98
CA PRO A 68 -12.98 -19.10 16.00
C PRO A 68 -12.37 -18.63 17.31
N ASP A 69 -11.27 -19.27 17.74
CA ASP A 69 -10.61 -19.01 19.02
C ASP A 69 -9.82 -17.70 19.06
N ASP A 70 -9.37 -17.24 17.89
CA ASP A 70 -8.63 -15.96 17.74
C ASP A 70 -9.54 -14.77 17.48
N ARG A 71 -10.83 -15.01 17.28
CA ARG A 71 -11.80 -13.96 16.96
C ARG A 71 -12.38 -13.30 18.21
N ARG A 72 -12.21 -11.98 18.30
CA ARG A 72 -12.92 -11.15 19.29
C ARG A 72 -14.32 -10.72 18.85
N TRP A 73 -14.58 -10.72 17.52
CA TRP A 73 -15.81 -10.20 16.91
C TRP A 73 -16.39 -11.20 15.92
N PRO A 74 -17.73 -11.22 15.76
CA PRO A 74 -18.39 -12.15 14.84
C PRO A 74 -18.02 -11.86 13.37
N ARG A 75 -17.97 -12.91 12.54
CA ARG A 75 -17.58 -12.85 11.11
C ARG A 75 -18.35 -11.83 10.29
N TRP A 76 -19.63 -11.65 10.59
CA TRP A 76 -20.48 -10.74 9.83
C TRP A 76 -19.99 -9.29 9.87
N MET A 77 -19.30 -8.86 10.93
CA MET A 77 -18.71 -7.53 11.02
C MET A 77 -17.57 -7.32 10.00
N ALA A 78 -16.72 -8.33 9.83
CA ALA A 78 -15.69 -8.29 8.79
C ALA A 78 -16.30 -8.27 7.38
N GLY A 79 -17.41 -9.01 7.18
CA GLY A 79 -18.19 -8.96 5.95
C GLY A 79 -18.78 -7.58 5.66
N LEU A 80 -19.40 -6.95 6.66
CA LEU A 80 -19.91 -5.58 6.53
C LEU A 80 -18.80 -4.58 6.23
N GLY A 81 -17.65 -4.70 6.89
CA GLY A 81 -16.48 -3.86 6.62
C GLY A 81 -15.98 -4.01 5.18
N LEU A 82 -15.89 -5.24 4.68
CA LEU A 82 -15.48 -5.51 3.31
C LEU A 82 -16.49 -4.92 2.29
N VAL A 83 -17.77 -5.18 2.48
CA VAL A 83 -18.84 -4.63 1.61
C VAL A 83 -18.82 -3.10 1.66
N GLY A 84 -18.69 -2.50 2.84
CA GLY A 84 -18.58 -1.06 3.00
C GLY A 84 -17.38 -0.47 2.23
N CYS A 85 -16.21 -1.10 2.29
CA CYS A 85 -15.04 -0.67 1.51
C CYS A 85 -15.31 -0.73 0.00
N LEU A 86 -15.94 -1.80 -0.49
CA LEU A 86 -16.27 -1.95 -1.91
C LEU A 86 -17.30 -0.90 -2.37
N VAL A 87 -18.34 -0.67 -1.59
CA VAL A 87 -19.35 0.35 -1.89
C VAL A 87 -18.73 1.74 -1.93
N LEU A 88 -17.90 2.09 -0.93
CA LEU A 88 -17.21 3.37 -0.91
C LEU A 88 -16.23 3.53 -2.08
N ALA A 89 -15.56 2.45 -2.48
CA ALA A 89 -14.67 2.48 -3.64
C ALA A 89 -15.41 2.85 -4.94
N THR A 90 -16.69 2.49 -5.09
CA THR A 90 -17.49 2.88 -6.26
C THR A 90 -17.82 4.37 -6.31
N THR A 91 -17.74 5.08 -5.19
CA THR A 91 -17.99 6.53 -5.10
C THR A 91 -16.76 7.37 -5.44
N LEU A 92 -15.58 6.76 -5.56
CA LEU A 92 -14.35 7.46 -5.90
C LEU A 92 -14.26 7.78 -7.41
N PRO A 93 -13.50 8.82 -7.78
CA PRO A 93 -13.20 9.11 -9.19
C PRO A 93 -12.55 7.89 -9.87
N VAL A 94 -13.06 7.53 -11.05
CA VAL A 94 -12.57 6.37 -11.82
C VAL A 94 -11.06 6.43 -12.06
N ALA A 95 -10.52 7.63 -12.29
CA ALA A 95 -9.08 7.85 -12.46
C ALA A 95 -8.28 7.42 -11.20
N SER A 96 -8.77 7.74 -10.00
CA SER A 96 -8.13 7.36 -8.74
C SER A 96 -8.18 5.87 -8.49
N VAL A 97 -9.32 5.24 -8.78
CA VAL A 97 -9.50 3.79 -8.69
C VAL A 97 -8.57 3.08 -9.69
N GLY A 98 -8.51 3.56 -10.94
CA GLY A 98 -7.64 3.02 -11.97
C GLY A 98 -6.16 3.10 -11.61
N ALA A 99 -5.70 4.28 -11.17
CA ALA A 99 -4.33 4.51 -10.74
C ALA A 99 -3.95 3.65 -9.53
N GLY A 100 -4.83 3.60 -8.52
CA GLY A 100 -4.61 2.80 -7.32
C GLY A 100 -4.58 1.30 -7.60
N SER A 101 -5.49 0.81 -8.44
CA SER A 101 -5.50 -0.59 -8.88
C SER A 101 -4.25 -0.96 -9.67
N ALA A 102 -3.77 -0.08 -10.56
CA ALA A 102 -2.53 -0.29 -11.30
C ALA A 102 -1.32 -0.44 -10.35
N VAL A 103 -1.21 0.43 -9.36
CA VAL A 103 -0.14 0.35 -8.34
C VAL A 103 -0.19 -0.97 -7.56
N LEU A 104 -1.39 -1.41 -7.15
CA LEU A 104 -1.56 -2.69 -6.45
C LEU A 104 -1.15 -3.87 -7.33
N VAL A 105 -1.57 -3.90 -8.59
CA VAL A 105 -1.21 -4.97 -9.54
C VAL A 105 0.30 -5.02 -9.74
N VAL A 106 0.94 -3.87 -9.97
CA VAL A 106 2.41 -3.81 -10.10
C VAL A 106 3.10 -4.31 -8.83
N GLY A 107 2.61 -3.90 -7.65
CA GLY A 107 3.13 -4.37 -6.36
C GLY A 107 3.05 -5.89 -6.20
N VAL A 108 1.90 -6.47 -6.54
CA VAL A 108 1.67 -7.93 -6.48
C VAL A 108 2.56 -8.66 -7.49
N LEU A 109 2.71 -8.14 -8.71
CA LEU A 109 3.57 -8.75 -9.73
C LEU A 109 5.05 -8.73 -9.31
N VAL A 110 5.53 -7.61 -8.76
CA VAL A 110 6.90 -7.49 -8.23
C VAL A 110 7.12 -8.47 -7.08
N TYR A 111 6.16 -8.57 -6.17
CA TYR A 111 6.21 -9.52 -5.06
C TYR A 111 6.26 -10.96 -5.57
N ALA A 112 5.36 -11.34 -6.48
CA ALA A 112 5.31 -12.69 -7.06
C ALA A 112 6.62 -13.04 -7.80
N ALA A 113 7.17 -12.11 -8.59
CA ALA A 113 8.42 -12.31 -9.30
C ALA A 113 9.62 -12.54 -8.35
N ARG A 114 9.64 -11.83 -7.22
CA ARG A 114 10.69 -12.02 -6.19
C ARG A 114 10.57 -13.36 -5.50
N THR A 115 9.36 -13.77 -5.14
CA THR A 115 9.10 -15.03 -4.45
C THR A 115 9.44 -16.24 -5.33
N HIS A 116 9.16 -16.17 -6.63
CA HIS A 116 9.57 -17.20 -7.59
C HIS A 116 11.09 -17.34 -7.69
N ARG A 117 11.84 -16.24 -7.71
CA ARG A 117 13.31 -16.26 -7.77
C ARG A 117 13.96 -16.81 -6.49
N SER A 118 13.29 -16.67 -5.35
CA SER A 118 13.79 -17.19 -4.06
C SER A 118 13.59 -18.71 -3.92
N ARG A 119 12.60 -19.29 -4.60
CA ARG A 119 12.33 -20.75 -4.59
C ARG A 119 13.20 -21.56 -5.56
N SER A 120 13.86 -20.90 -6.52
CA SER A 120 14.70 -21.55 -7.54
C SER A 120 16.20 -21.54 -7.19
N ARG A 121 16.56 -21.13 -5.98
CA ARG A 121 17.91 -21.23 -5.39
C ARG A 121 17.91 -22.14 -4.17
#